data_0d2a3269b26d593966f4a3ec088e82ad
#
_entry.id   0d2a3269b26d593966f4a3ec088e82ad
#
_cell.length_a   1.000
_cell.length_b   1.000
_cell.length_c   1.000
_cell.angle_alpha   90.00
_cell.angle_beta   90.00
_cell.angle_gamma   90.00
#
_symmetry.space_group_name_H-M   'P 1'
#
loop_
_entity.id
_entity.type
_entity.pdbx_description
1 polymer ?
#
loop_
_entity_poly.entity_id
_entity_poly.type
_entity_poly.pdbx_seq_one_letter_code
_entity_poly.pdbx_strand_id
1 'polypeptide(L)'
;MSQRIFPIFFLILFSLFIFNAKAQPNIQLIQRATYLTAFEKQVLIELNKVRANPAQYAEENLEPLLKAFDGRLFIWPGTIPIKTHEGKKALFECIRVMKKQKPLPLLSPSEGLSKAANVLVKEQQKTGAIGHTGRRGSNPQTRVEQFGDWKGKLAENITYGNNSPFRVVVNLLIDDGVPSRNHRKNILDTAFRTIGIAAGDHPKYTKMCVMEMAGGFQSK
;
A
#
# COMPACT_ATOMS: atom_id res chain seq x y z
N MET A 1 -20.21 -55.16 44.88
CA MET A 1 -19.27 -54.63 43.85
C MET A 1 -19.78 -53.28 43.44
N SER A 2 -19.18 -52.19 43.94
CA SER A 2 -19.57 -50.82 43.66
C SER A 2 -18.63 -50.24 42.59
N GLN A 3 -19.15 -49.91 41.41
CA GLN A 3 -18.43 -49.23 40.34
C GLN A 3 -18.38 -47.73 40.61
N ARG A 4 -17.19 -47.20 40.85
CA ARG A 4 -16.96 -45.76 40.93
C ARG A 4 -16.78 -45.19 39.52
N ILE A 5 -17.71 -44.32 39.11
CA ILE A 5 -17.62 -43.53 37.86
C ILE A 5 -16.81 -42.28 38.16
N PHE A 6 -15.65 -42.14 37.54
CA PHE A 6 -14.86 -40.89 37.56
C PHE A 6 -15.38 -39.94 36.44
N PRO A 7 -15.68 -38.69 36.75
CA PRO A 7 -16.01 -37.72 35.71
C PRO A 7 -14.74 -37.22 35.00
N ILE A 8 -14.69 -37.38 33.68
CA ILE A 8 -13.67 -36.80 32.82
C ILE A 8 -13.98 -35.33 32.66
N PHE A 9 -13.19 -34.46 33.28
CA PHE A 9 -13.24 -33.03 33.02
C PHE A 9 -12.58 -32.74 31.66
N PHE A 10 -13.38 -32.39 30.64
CA PHE A 10 -12.90 -31.84 29.39
C PHE A 10 -12.49 -30.38 29.62
N LEU A 11 -11.18 -30.14 29.73
CA LEU A 11 -10.61 -28.77 29.72
C LEU A 11 -10.69 -28.23 28.29
N ILE A 12 -11.70 -27.41 28.02
CA ILE A 12 -11.77 -26.65 26.77
C ILE A 12 -10.74 -25.50 26.90
N LEU A 13 -9.57 -25.66 26.26
CA LEU A 13 -8.61 -24.58 26.04
C LEU A 13 -9.24 -23.56 25.10
N PHE A 14 -9.79 -22.48 25.65
CA PHE A 14 -10.15 -21.28 24.90
C PHE A 14 -8.81 -20.57 24.54
N SER A 15 -8.31 -20.82 23.34
CA SER A 15 -7.23 -20.00 22.78
C SER A 15 -7.78 -18.59 22.55
N LEU A 16 -7.52 -17.70 23.48
CA LEU A 16 -7.71 -16.26 23.34
C LEU A 16 -6.83 -15.78 22.18
N PHE A 17 -7.41 -15.63 21.01
CA PHE A 17 -6.85 -14.81 19.95
C PHE A 17 -6.79 -13.37 20.50
N ILE A 18 -5.62 -12.97 20.99
CA ILE A 18 -5.34 -11.57 21.31
C ILE A 18 -5.30 -10.81 19.97
N PHE A 19 -6.46 -10.41 19.49
CA PHE A 19 -6.57 -9.45 18.40
C PHE A 19 -5.91 -8.15 18.88
N ASN A 20 -4.83 -7.76 18.22
CA ASN A 20 -4.04 -6.59 18.57
C ASN A 20 -4.93 -5.33 18.51
N ALA A 21 -5.43 -4.89 19.66
CA ALA A 21 -6.39 -3.79 19.83
C ALA A 21 -5.90 -2.44 19.25
N LYS A 22 -4.61 -2.31 18.90
CA LYS A 22 -4.02 -1.11 18.29
C LYS A 22 -4.31 -0.95 16.80
N ALA A 23 -4.70 -2.00 16.07
CA ALA A 23 -5.01 -1.91 14.63
C ALA A 23 -6.47 -1.48 14.36
N GLN A 24 -7.39 -1.68 15.30
CA GLN A 24 -8.80 -1.36 15.13
C GLN A 24 -9.11 0.14 14.95
N PRO A 25 -8.50 1.09 15.68
CA PRO A 25 -8.82 2.51 15.52
C PRO A 25 -8.52 3.05 14.11
N ASN A 26 -7.48 2.54 13.46
CA ASN A 26 -7.08 2.99 12.13
C ASN A 26 -8.04 2.52 11.03
N ILE A 27 -8.57 1.29 11.12
CA ILE A 27 -9.57 0.79 10.16
C ILE A 27 -10.85 1.62 10.23
N GLN A 28 -11.33 1.96 11.44
CA GLN A 28 -12.52 2.81 11.61
C GLN A 28 -12.31 4.20 11.01
N LEU A 29 -11.12 4.80 11.19
CA LEU A 29 -10.79 6.09 10.61
C LEU A 29 -10.82 6.04 9.07
N ILE A 30 -10.25 4.99 8.48
CA ILE A 30 -10.28 4.78 7.03
C ILE A 30 -11.72 4.60 6.53
N GLN A 31 -12.55 3.83 7.22
CA GLN A 31 -13.94 3.60 6.82
C GLN A 31 -14.77 4.90 6.86
N ARG A 32 -14.50 5.79 7.82
CA ARG A 32 -15.16 7.11 7.96
C ARG A 32 -14.72 8.14 6.92
N ALA A 33 -13.62 7.91 6.20
CA ALA A 33 -13.15 8.81 5.14
C ALA A 33 -14.07 8.70 3.89
N THR A 34 -15.16 9.47 3.89
CA THR A 34 -16.19 9.44 2.83
C THR A 34 -15.70 9.94 1.48
N TYR A 35 -14.62 10.71 1.46
CA TYR A 35 -13.95 11.21 0.25
C TYR A 35 -13.11 10.15 -0.47
N LEU A 36 -12.84 8.99 0.15
CA LEU A 36 -12.16 7.87 -0.47
C LEU A 36 -13.18 6.86 -1.03
N THR A 37 -12.93 6.40 -2.24
CA THR A 37 -13.64 5.26 -2.83
C THR A 37 -13.34 3.96 -2.09
N ALA A 38 -14.16 2.93 -2.30
CA ALA A 38 -13.90 1.60 -1.71
C ALA A 38 -12.53 1.05 -2.11
N PHE A 39 -12.09 1.28 -3.36
CA PHE A 39 -10.78 0.87 -3.85
C PHE A 39 -9.64 1.58 -3.09
N GLU A 40 -9.72 2.90 -2.96
CA GLU A 40 -8.70 3.71 -2.27
C GLU A 40 -8.60 3.36 -0.78
N LYS A 41 -9.74 3.12 -0.12
CA LYS A 41 -9.77 2.61 1.26
C LYS A 41 -9.03 1.27 1.37
N GLN A 42 -9.27 0.34 0.46
CA GLN A 42 -8.58 -0.95 0.47
C GLN A 42 -7.08 -0.84 0.18
N VAL A 43 -6.66 0.09 -0.68
CA VAL A 43 -5.23 0.40 -0.90
C VAL A 43 -4.60 0.89 0.41
N LEU A 44 -5.25 1.80 1.15
CA LEU A 44 -4.72 2.30 2.43
C LEU A 44 -4.67 1.20 3.50
N ILE A 45 -5.69 0.35 3.56
CA ILE A 45 -5.70 -0.80 4.47
C ILE A 45 -4.52 -1.73 4.14
N GLU A 46 -4.28 -2.00 2.86
CA GLU A 46 -3.17 -2.87 2.42
C GLU A 46 -1.80 -2.26 2.75
N LEU A 47 -1.60 -0.95 2.52
CA LEU A 47 -0.39 -0.24 2.95
C LEU A 47 -0.19 -0.34 4.47
N ASN A 48 -1.24 -0.23 5.25
CA ASN A 48 -1.16 -0.31 6.70
C ASN A 48 -0.89 -1.74 7.22
N LYS A 49 -1.32 -2.79 6.49
CA LYS A 49 -0.87 -4.17 6.79
C LYS A 49 0.64 -4.30 6.60
N VAL A 50 1.18 -3.78 5.50
CA VAL A 50 2.63 -3.74 5.26
C VAL A 50 3.36 -3.05 6.42
N ARG A 51 2.87 -1.88 6.83
CA ARG A 51 3.52 -1.05 7.86
C ARG A 51 3.37 -1.64 9.27
N ALA A 52 2.25 -2.29 9.56
CA ALA A 52 2.00 -2.92 10.85
C ALA A 52 2.97 -4.07 11.15
N ASN A 53 3.24 -4.92 10.16
CA ASN A 53 4.16 -6.05 10.29
C ASN A 53 4.82 -6.40 8.95
N PRO A 54 5.88 -5.67 8.55
CA PRO A 54 6.51 -5.86 7.24
C PRO A 54 7.08 -7.28 7.04
N ALA A 55 7.63 -7.89 8.10
CA ALA A 55 8.21 -9.23 8.01
C ALA A 55 7.13 -10.29 7.73
N GLN A 56 6.05 -10.28 8.50
CA GLN A 56 4.92 -11.19 8.29
C GLN A 56 4.27 -10.96 6.91
N TYR A 57 4.10 -9.69 6.52
CA TYR A 57 3.55 -9.38 5.20
C TYR A 57 4.40 -9.97 4.07
N ALA A 58 5.73 -9.92 4.19
CA ALA A 58 6.63 -10.51 3.22
C ALA A 58 6.49 -12.04 3.15
N GLU A 59 6.41 -12.72 4.30
CA GLU A 59 6.24 -14.17 4.37
C GLU A 59 4.91 -14.63 3.77
N GLU A 60 3.82 -14.00 4.15
CA GLU A 60 2.48 -14.41 3.75
C GLU A 60 2.11 -14.00 2.31
N ASN A 61 2.61 -12.86 1.83
CA ASN A 61 2.12 -12.24 0.59
C ASN A 61 3.18 -12.13 -0.51
N LEU A 62 4.47 -12.01 -0.19
CA LEU A 62 5.50 -11.84 -1.21
C LEU A 62 6.26 -13.13 -1.53
N GLU A 63 6.59 -13.95 -0.54
CA GLU A 63 7.29 -15.21 -0.79
C GLU A 63 6.53 -16.17 -1.71
N PRO A 64 5.20 -16.34 -1.58
CA PRO A 64 4.43 -17.18 -2.51
C PRO A 64 4.57 -16.74 -3.97
N LEU A 65 4.75 -15.42 -4.22
CA LEU A 65 4.89 -14.87 -5.57
C LEU A 65 6.19 -15.31 -6.27
N LEU A 66 7.19 -15.79 -5.54
CA LEU A 66 8.42 -16.35 -6.14
C LEU A 66 8.14 -17.53 -7.07
N LYS A 67 7.06 -18.28 -6.83
CA LYS A 67 6.62 -19.40 -7.66
C LYS A 67 5.94 -18.96 -8.96
N ALA A 68 5.53 -17.69 -9.04
CA ALA A 68 4.83 -17.13 -10.20
C ALA A 68 5.77 -16.62 -11.29
N PHE A 69 7.08 -16.82 -11.17
CA PHE A 69 8.07 -16.42 -12.16
C PHE A 69 8.51 -17.58 -13.03
N ASP A 70 8.52 -17.34 -14.35
CA ASP A 70 9.25 -18.12 -15.34
C ASP A 70 10.28 -17.20 -16.01
N GLY A 71 11.56 -17.34 -15.63
CA GLY A 71 12.62 -16.43 -16.03
C GLY A 71 12.30 -14.96 -15.64
N ARG A 72 12.09 -14.11 -16.64
CA ARG A 72 11.66 -12.71 -16.47
C ARG A 72 10.14 -12.52 -16.61
N LEU A 73 9.40 -13.57 -16.91
CA LEU A 73 7.95 -13.50 -16.95
C LEU A 73 7.40 -13.67 -15.54
N PHE A 74 6.49 -12.80 -15.16
CA PHE A 74 5.74 -12.87 -13.91
C PHE A 74 4.26 -13.08 -14.22
N ILE A 75 3.66 -14.10 -13.63
CA ILE A 75 2.30 -14.53 -13.91
C ILE A 75 1.45 -14.33 -12.68
N TRP A 76 0.68 -13.25 -12.63
CA TRP A 76 -0.38 -13.11 -11.65
C TRP A 76 -1.46 -14.17 -11.90
N PRO A 77 -2.01 -14.81 -10.85
CA PRO A 77 -3.10 -15.75 -11.03
C PRO A 77 -4.24 -15.17 -11.87
N GLY A 78 -4.65 -15.87 -12.94
CA GLY A 78 -5.73 -15.46 -13.82
C GLY A 78 -5.41 -14.31 -14.78
N THR A 79 -4.12 -14.01 -15.01
CA THR A 79 -3.72 -12.92 -15.93
C THR A 79 -2.71 -13.35 -16.98
N ILE A 80 -2.52 -12.51 -17.99
CA ILE A 80 -1.47 -12.67 -18.99
C ILE A 80 -0.10 -12.42 -18.33
N PRO A 81 0.94 -13.22 -18.65
CA PRO A 81 2.30 -13.01 -18.15
C PRO A 81 2.82 -11.60 -18.45
N ILE A 82 3.48 -10.99 -17.47
CA ILE A 82 4.09 -9.67 -17.59
C ILE A 82 5.61 -9.86 -17.63
N LYS A 83 6.27 -9.26 -18.63
CA LYS A 83 7.72 -9.22 -18.69
C LYS A 83 8.26 -8.21 -17.68
N THR A 84 9.00 -8.68 -16.69
CA THR A 84 9.66 -7.85 -15.68
C THR A 84 11.04 -7.39 -16.16
N HIS A 85 11.56 -6.32 -15.55
CA HIS A 85 12.90 -5.79 -15.85
C HIS A 85 13.99 -6.63 -15.19
N GLU A 86 13.78 -7.04 -13.94
CA GLU A 86 14.81 -7.67 -13.10
C GLU A 86 14.49 -9.13 -12.73
N GLY A 87 13.33 -9.65 -13.14
CA GLY A 87 12.87 -10.98 -12.77
C GLY A 87 12.71 -11.13 -11.26
N LYS A 88 13.00 -12.33 -10.75
CA LYS A 88 12.91 -12.62 -9.29
C LYS A 88 13.79 -11.75 -8.42
N LYS A 89 14.84 -11.11 -8.96
CA LYS A 89 15.84 -10.37 -8.18
C LYS A 89 15.21 -9.23 -7.37
N ALA A 90 14.34 -8.41 -8.00
CA ALA A 90 13.69 -7.30 -7.32
C ALA A 90 12.77 -7.78 -6.17
N LEU A 91 12.06 -8.90 -6.37
CA LEU A 91 11.21 -9.51 -5.35
C LEU A 91 12.04 -10.09 -4.20
N PHE A 92 13.13 -10.82 -4.46
CA PHE A 92 14.03 -11.32 -3.42
C PHE A 92 14.63 -10.19 -2.58
N GLU A 93 15.03 -9.10 -3.24
CA GLU A 93 15.54 -7.92 -2.55
C GLU A 93 14.47 -7.31 -1.64
N CYS A 94 13.23 -7.17 -2.15
CA CYS A 94 12.10 -6.66 -1.38
C CYS A 94 11.84 -7.50 -0.13
N ILE A 95 11.71 -8.82 -0.28
CA ILE A 95 11.49 -9.75 0.84
C ILE A 95 12.59 -9.61 1.89
N ARG A 96 13.85 -9.57 1.47
CA ARG A 96 15.00 -9.42 2.38
C ARG A 96 14.97 -8.12 3.17
N VAL A 97 14.57 -7.02 2.53
CA VAL A 97 14.43 -5.71 3.19
C VAL A 97 13.29 -5.76 4.21
N MET A 98 12.12 -6.26 3.79
CA MET A 98 10.93 -6.27 4.63
C MET A 98 11.07 -7.20 5.85
N LYS A 99 11.75 -8.34 5.73
CA LYS A 99 12.05 -9.23 6.87
C LYS A 99 12.90 -8.58 7.97
N LYS A 100 13.69 -7.56 7.61
CA LYS A 100 14.51 -6.80 8.57
C LYS A 100 13.82 -5.52 9.07
N GLN A 101 12.73 -5.12 8.43
CA GLN A 101 12.02 -3.89 8.74
C GLN A 101 11.20 -4.06 10.02
N LYS A 102 11.40 -3.19 10.99
CA LYS A 102 10.56 -3.10 12.19
C LYS A 102 9.18 -2.54 11.84
N PRO A 103 8.14 -2.85 12.63
CA PRO A 103 6.83 -2.20 12.48
C PRO A 103 6.93 -0.68 12.41
N LEU A 104 6.06 -0.10 11.61
CA LEU A 104 6.04 1.33 11.28
C LEU A 104 4.74 1.98 11.78
N PRO A 105 4.74 3.28 12.07
CA PRO A 105 3.50 4.00 12.34
C PRO A 105 2.53 3.86 11.16
N LEU A 106 1.26 3.61 11.47
CA LEU A 106 0.22 3.51 10.46
C LEU A 106 -0.08 4.88 9.82
N LEU A 107 -0.48 4.86 8.56
CA LEU A 107 -0.86 6.06 7.82
C LEU A 107 -2.34 6.37 8.07
N SER A 108 -2.64 7.62 8.40
CA SER A 108 -4.00 8.14 8.52
C SER A 108 -4.44 8.81 7.21
N PRO A 109 -5.70 8.64 6.78
CA PRO A 109 -6.19 9.28 5.57
C PRO A 109 -6.28 10.80 5.74
N SER A 110 -5.97 11.54 4.66
CA SER A 110 -6.08 13.00 4.59
C SER A 110 -6.83 13.42 3.34
N GLU A 111 -7.91 14.19 3.54
CA GLU A 111 -8.73 14.67 2.43
C GLU A 111 -7.97 15.64 1.52
N GLY A 112 -7.21 16.57 2.09
CA GLY A 112 -6.45 17.54 1.32
C GLY A 112 -5.36 16.86 0.46
N LEU A 113 -4.64 15.86 1.01
CA LEU A 113 -3.68 15.08 0.23
C LEU A 113 -4.38 14.24 -0.85
N SER A 114 -5.58 13.71 -0.60
CA SER A 114 -6.35 12.99 -1.62
C SER A 114 -6.82 13.92 -2.74
N LYS A 115 -7.21 15.15 -2.41
CA LYS A 115 -7.52 16.18 -3.42
C LYS A 115 -6.30 16.51 -4.28
N ALA A 116 -5.12 16.63 -3.69
CA ALA A 116 -3.87 16.85 -4.42
C ALA A 116 -3.53 15.70 -5.38
N ALA A 117 -3.61 14.46 -4.90
CA ALA A 117 -3.44 13.26 -5.73
C ALA A 117 -4.44 13.23 -6.90
N ASN A 118 -5.71 13.59 -6.64
CA ASN A 118 -6.77 13.60 -7.64
C ASN A 118 -6.58 14.65 -8.73
N VAL A 119 -5.87 15.75 -8.47
CA VAL A 119 -5.47 16.72 -9.51
C VAL A 119 -4.66 16.01 -10.59
N LEU A 120 -3.61 15.28 -10.21
CA LEU A 120 -2.77 14.55 -11.15
C LEU A 120 -3.53 13.43 -11.87
N VAL A 121 -4.36 12.66 -11.13
CA VAL A 121 -5.20 11.61 -11.73
C VAL A 121 -6.08 12.18 -12.83
N LYS A 122 -6.81 13.27 -12.57
CA LYS A 122 -7.69 13.90 -13.56
C LYS A 122 -6.94 14.45 -14.78
N GLU A 123 -5.74 14.96 -14.59
CA GLU A 123 -4.90 15.45 -15.68
C GLU A 123 -4.40 14.31 -16.56
N GLN A 124 -3.84 13.27 -15.95
CA GLN A 124 -3.28 12.14 -16.69
C GLN A 124 -4.37 11.26 -17.32
N GLN A 125 -5.55 11.17 -16.71
CA GLN A 125 -6.73 10.54 -17.32
C GLN A 125 -7.13 11.17 -18.66
N LYS A 126 -6.97 12.50 -18.79
CA LYS A 126 -7.29 13.22 -20.03
C LYS A 126 -6.17 13.17 -21.06
N THR A 127 -4.93 13.20 -20.62
CA THR A 127 -3.76 13.39 -21.48
C THR A 127 -3.02 12.11 -21.81
N GLY A 128 -3.16 11.06 -21.00
CA GLY A 128 -2.33 9.87 -21.08
C GLY A 128 -0.86 10.10 -20.66
N ALA A 129 -0.54 11.26 -20.06
CA ALA A 129 0.77 11.55 -19.53
C ALA A 129 1.11 10.62 -18.35
N ILE A 130 2.40 10.46 -18.08
CA ILE A 130 2.91 9.65 -16.95
C ILE A 130 3.93 10.44 -16.14
N GLY A 131 4.21 9.97 -14.92
CA GLY A 131 5.20 10.57 -14.02
C GLY A 131 4.62 11.64 -13.11
N HIS A 132 5.49 12.35 -12.43
CA HIS A 132 5.16 13.22 -11.30
C HIS A 132 4.79 14.67 -11.70
N THR A 133 5.08 15.06 -12.94
CA THR A 133 4.84 16.41 -13.43
C THR A 133 3.45 16.50 -14.06
N GLY A 134 2.63 17.41 -13.55
CA GLY A 134 1.31 17.74 -14.09
C GLY A 134 1.35 18.95 -15.02
N ARG A 135 0.16 19.48 -15.34
CA ARG A 135 0.02 20.65 -16.23
C ARG A 135 0.79 21.85 -15.69
N ARG A 136 1.32 22.66 -16.62
CA ARG A 136 2.11 23.87 -16.32
C ARG A 136 3.32 23.61 -15.41
N GLY A 137 3.86 22.37 -15.42
CA GLY A 137 4.99 22.01 -14.61
C GLY A 137 4.68 21.79 -13.12
N SER A 138 3.40 21.60 -12.75
CA SER A 138 3.05 21.32 -11.35
C SER A 138 3.75 20.04 -10.88
N ASN A 139 4.28 20.08 -9.66
CA ASN A 139 4.91 18.96 -8.98
C ASN A 139 4.09 18.54 -7.74
N PRO A 140 4.42 17.45 -7.05
CA PRO A 140 3.68 17.00 -5.86
C PRO A 140 3.51 18.09 -4.82
N GLN A 141 4.57 18.84 -4.51
CA GLN A 141 4.53 19.90 -3.53
C GLN A 141 3.52 21.01 -3.92
N THR A 142 3.60 21.51 -5.14
CA THR A 142 2.69 22.59 -5.60
C THR A 142 1.24 22.14 -5.65
N ARG A 143 0.96 20.84 -5.88
CA ARG A 143 -0.40 20.30 -5.82
C ARG A 143 -0.89 20.20 -4.38
N VAL A 144 -0.06 19.71 -3.46
CA VAL A 144 -0.41 19.56 -2.03
C VAL A 144 -0.66 20.91 -1.38
N GLU A 145 0.17 21.92 -1.65
CA GLU A 145 0.07 23.26 -1.09
C GLU A 145 -1.21 24.03 -1.50
N GLN A 146 -1.91 23.58 -2.55
CA GLN A 146 -3.24 24.12 -2.89
C GLN A 146 -4.30 23.80 -1.83
N PHE A 147 -4.15 22.69 -1.11
CA PHE A 147 -5.17 22.15 -0.19
C PHE A 147 -4.78 22.22 1.28
N GLY A 148 -3.56 22.61 1.61
CA GLY A 148 -3.08 22.72 2.99
C GLY A 148 -1.58 22.76 3.11
N ASP A 149 -1.12 22.75 4.35
CA ASP A 149 0.29 22.83 4.71
C ASP A 149 0.79 21.46 5.18
N TRP A 150 1.81 20.95 4.52
CA TRP A 150 2.49 19.72 4.93
C TRP A 150 3.61 20.00 5.92
N LYS A 151 3.94 19.01 6.77
CA LYS A 151 5.01 19.09 7.77
C LYS A 151 5.95 17.89 7.65
N GLY A 152 7.23 18.12 7.92
CA GLY A 152 8.26 17.11 7.93
C GLY A 152 8.70 16.72 6.51
N LYS A 153 8.23 15.61 6.01
CA LYS A 153 8.59 15.05 4.70
C LYS A 153 7.36 14.94 3.81
N LEU A 154 7.56 15.13 2.51
CA LEU A 154 6.54 14.96 1.48
C LEU A 154 7.08 13.99 0.42
N ALA A 155 6.25 13.06 -0.06
CA ALA A 155 6.59 12.16 -1.16
C ALA A 155 5.34 11.75 -1.93
N GLU A 156 5.53 11.45 -3.21
CA GLU A 156 4.50 10.90 -4.08
C GLU A 156 4.91 9.53 -4.59
N ASN A 157 3.99 8.57 -4.57
CA ASN A 157 4.09 7.31 -5.30
C ASN A 157 3.02 7.25 -6.37
N ILE A 158 3.40 6.79 -7.56
CA ILE A 158 2.46 6.56 -8.67
C ILE A 158 2.63 5.13 -9.18
N THR A 159 1.52 4.46 -9.48
CA THR A 159 1.54 3.18 -10.19
C THR A 159 0.49 3.14 -11.28
N TYR A 160 0.76 2.38 -12.34
CA TYR A 160 -0.09 2.23 -13.50
C TYR A 160 -0.39 0.75 -13.76
N GLY A 161 -1.52 0.45 -14.40
CA GLY A 161 -1.87 -0.89 -14.86
C GLY A 161 -2.39 -1.84 -13.79
N ASN A 162 -2.59 -1.38 -12.55
CA ASN A 162 -3.01 -2.22 -11.44
C ASN A 162 -4.48 -2.04 -11.11
N ASN A 163 -5.23 -3.13 -11.15
CA ASN A 163 -6.68 -3.16 -10.96
C ASN A 163 -7.13 -3.72 -9.60
N SER A 164 -6.20 -4.08 -8.72
CA SER A 164 -6.52 -4.50 -7.36
C SER A 164 -5.64 -3.78 -6.33
N PRO A 165 -6.16 -3.48 -5.13
CA PRO A 165 -5.41 -2.82 -4.05
C PRO A 165 -4.13 -3.56 -3.68
N PHE A 166 -4.19 -4.89 -3.61
CA PHE A 166 -3.04 -5.75 -3.35
C PHE A 166 -1.93 -5.56 -4.41
N ARG A 167 -2.28 -5.61 -5.71
CA ARG A 167 -1.30 -5.43 -6.80
C ARG A 167 -0.70 -4.03 -6.82
N VAL A 168 -1.50 -2.99 -6.51
CA VAL A 168 -1.01 -1.61 -6.35
C VAL A 168 0.13 -1.56 -5.34
N VAL A 169 -0.09 -2.11 -4.14
CA VAL A 169 0.90 -2.06 -3.06
C VAL A 169 2.10 -2.96 -3.34
N VAL A 170 1.86 -4.19 -3.79
CA VAL A 170 2.94 -5.16 -4.08
C VAL A 170 3.86 -4.65 -5.20
N ASN A 171 3.32 -4.06 -6.27
CA ASN A 171 4.15 -3.53 -7.35
C ASN A 171 5.04 -2.37 -6.88
N LEU A 172 4.52 -1.46 -6.05
CA LEU A 172 5.30 -0.37 -5.45
C LEU A 172 6.36 -0.89 -4.45
N LEU A 173 6.10 -2.01 -3.77
CA LEU A 173 7.08 -2.65 -2.88
C LEU A 173 8.17 -3.36 -3.65
N ILE A 174 7.83 -4.14 -4.67
CA ILE A 174 8.81 -4.82 -5.52
C ILE A 174 9.67 -3.79 -6.24
N ASP A 175 9.03 -2.76 -6.79
CA ASP A 175 9.66 -1.62 -7.45
C ASP A 175 10.59 -2.06 -8.60
N ASP A 176 10.12 -3.05 -9.41
CA ASP A 176 10.85 -3.63 -10.53
C ASP A 176 11.19 -2.59 -11.59
N GLY A 177 12.45 -2.56 -12.02
CA GLY A 177 12.94 -1.59 -13.01
C GLY A 177 13.20 -0.18 -12.44
N VAL A 178 13.08 0.02 -11.12
CA VAL A 178 13.40 1.27 -10.43
C VAL A 178 14.59 1.05 -9.49
N PRO A 179 15.84 1.20 -9.93
CA PRO A 179 17.04 0.85 -9.14
C PRO A 179 17.12 1.58 -7.78
N SER A 180 16.59 2.80 -7.70
CA SER A 180 16.55 3.59 -6.47
C SER A 180 15.59 3.03 -5.40
N ARG A 181 14.62 2.19 -5.79
CA ARG A 181 13.56 1.65 -4.93
C ARG A 181 12.81 2.76 -4.16
N ASN A 182 12.56 3.89 -4.81
CA ASN A 182 11.99 5.05 -4.16
C ASN A 182 10.56 4.79 -3.68
N HIS A 183 9.75 4.06 -4.43
CA HIS A 183 8.37 3.77 -4.02
C HIS A 183 8.35 2.89 -2.76
N ARG A 184 9.16 1.82 -2.71
CA ARG A 184 9.33 0.99 -1.52
C ARG A 184 9.86 1.79 -0.34
N LYS A 185 10.91 2.62 -0.55
CA LYS A 185 11.46 3.47 0.51
C LYS A 185 10.42 4.39 1.09
N ASN A 186 9.56 5.00 0.27
CA ASN A 186 8.47 5.84 0.74
C ASN A 186 7.46 5.05 1.59
N ILE A 187 7.05 3.84 1.14
CA ILE A 187 6.11 2.99 1.90
C ILE A 187 6.69 2.59 3.26
N LEU A 188 8.00 2.36 3.34
CA LEU A 188 8.69 1.89 4.55
C LEU A 188 9.33 3.02 5.38
N ASP A 189 9.08 4.29 5.04
CA ASP A 189 9.64 5.43 5.77
C ASP A 189 8.87 5.71 7.07
N THR A 190 9.62 5.82 8.17
CA THR A 190 9.08 6.11 9.50
C THR A 190 8.61 7.56 9.65
N ALA A 191 9.01 8.47 8.76
CA ALA A 191 8.63 9.88 8.84
C ALA A 191 7.17 10.14 8.45
N PHE A 192 6.56 9.29 7.60
CA PHE A 192 5.20 9.49 7.13
C PHE A 192 4.15 9.07 8.16
N ARG A 193 3.10 9.89 8.31
CA ARG A 193 1.96 9.71 9.21
C ARG A 193 0.62 9.85 8.51
N THR A 194 0.57 10.63 7.42
CA THR A 194 -0.67 10.91 6.69
C THR A 194 -0.50 10.59 5.21
N ILE A 195 -1.60 10.23 4.57
CA ILE A 195 -1.63 9.87 3.16
C ILE A 195 -2.94 10.33 2.52
N GLY A 196 -2.83 10.83 1.30
CA GLY A 196 -3.95 10.97 0.38
C GLY A 196 -3.81 9.99 -0.78
N ILE A 197 -4.91 9.41 -1.21
CA ILE A 197 -4.94 8.46 -2.32
C ILE A 197 -6.01 8.90 -3.31
N ALA A 198 -5.67 8.82 -4.59
CA ALA A 198 -6.62 8.94 -5.68
C ALA A 198 -6.32 7.88 -6.75
N ALA A 199 -7.36 7.24 -7.24
CA ALA A 199 -7.29 6.26 -8.31
C ALA A 199 -8.24 6.62 -9.45
N GLY A 200 -7.87 6.26 -10.68
CA GLY A 200 -8.68 6.56 -11.85
C GLY A 200 -8.29 5.73 -13.07
N ASP A 201 -9.01 5.96 -14.16
CA ASP A 201 -8.68 5.36 -15.44
C ASP A 201 -7.46 6.06 -16.06
N HIS A 202 -6.70 5.32 -16.87
CA HIS A 202 -5.59 5.87 -17.64
C HIS A 202 -5.65 5.36 -19.08
N PRO A 203 -5.61 6.25 -20.10
CA PRO A 203 -5.81 5.85 -21.50
C PRO A 203 -4.88 4.75 -21.99
N LYS A 204 -3.61 4.78 -21.56
CA LYS A 204 -2.59 3.81 -21.96
C LYS A 204 -2.50 2.60 -21.04
N TYR A 205 -2.73 2.75 -19.75
CA TYR A 205 -2.50 1.72 -18.75
C TYR A 205 -3.78 1.21 -18.09
N THR A 206 -4.95 1.60 -18.57
CA THR A 206 -6.27 1.26 -18.06
C THR A 206 -6.56 1.87 -16.68
N LYS A 207 -5.67 1.71 -15.72
CA LYS A 207 -5.79 2.22 -14.34
C LYS A 207 -4.52 2.92 -13.89
N MET A 208 -4.69 3.87 -12.97
CA MET A 208 -3.60 4.51 -12.23
C MET A 208 -3.99 4.74 -10.78
N CYS A 209 -2.99 4.84 -9.91
CA CYS A 209 -3.18 5.22 -8.52
C CYS A 209 -2.04 6.15 -8.10
N VAL A 210 -2.39 7.28 -7.50
CA VAL A 210 -1.48 8.30 -6.97
C VAL A 210 -1.62 8.38 -5.47
N MET A 211 -0.52 8.44 -4.76
CA MET A 211 -0.44 8.51 -3.30
C MET A 211 0.46 9.67 -2.90
N GLU A 212 -0.11 10.66 -2.21
CA GLU A 212 0.63 11.75 -1.57
C GLU A 212 0.83 11.43 -0.10
N MET A 213 2.07 11.36 0.36
CA MET A 213 2.42 11.01 1.74
C MET A 213 3.13 12.19 2.42
N ALA A 214 2.74 12.48 3.67
CA ALA A 214 3.37 13.54 4.46
C ALA A 214 3.64 13.10 5.90
N GLY A 215 4.62 13.74 6.55
CA GLY A 215 4.87 13.58 7.98
C GLY A 215 3.72 14.10 8.84
N GLY A 216 3.05 15.13 8.37
CA GLY A 216 1.80 15.69 8.88
C GLY A 216 1.16 16.58 7.82
N PHE A 217 -0.15 16.83 7.95
CA PHE A 217 -0.88 17.71 7.03
C PHE A 217 -1.99 18.44 7.76
N GLN A 218 -2.09 19.74 7.51
CA GLN A 218 -3.14 20.61 8.01
C GLN A 218 -3.92 21.20 6.83
N SER A 219 -5.17 20.80 6.67
CA SER A 219 -6.05 21.33 5.61
C SER A 219 -6.31 22.82 5.79
N LYS A 220 -6.44 23.53 4.68
CA LYS A 220 -6.95 24.91 4.64
C LYS A 220 -8.44 24.93 4.86
#